data_f500041dad8925a6a55d23f376e8ee9f
#
_entry.id   f500041dad8925a6a55d23f376e8ee9f
#
_cell.length_a   1.000
_cell.length_b   1.000
_cell.length_c   1.000
_cell.angle_alpha   90.00
_cell.angle_beta   90.00
_cell.angle_gamma   90.00
#
_symmetry.space_group_name_H-M   'P 1'
#
loop_
_entity.id
_entity.type
_entity.pdbx_description
1 polymer ?
#
loop_
_entity_poly.entity_id
_entity_poly.type
_entity_poly.pdbx_seq_one_letter_code
_entity_poly.pdbx_strand_id
1 'polypeptide(L)'
;ESSVAFSNHAFEDAVDFSNFIFPHVTHFSNTKFSSDALFSNTTFSGDASFYDTTFNIRTWFDNTIFNGNTWFSNVTFSGEVEFGKAIFNGEAWFIKKTTFSNDACFDNTVFNGDTLFSNVTFSGDSRFGKAIFSGDTLFTEKTTFSGKAGFDNAKFSGITGFYNTTFIGEAEFKNITFSGDAKFYKTTFSDVARFNRTLFEGFTSFRETSFEKSSSFIAIKGQSFFSFKDAKFHLVPDFNQAHFIEAPQF
;
A
#
# COMPACT_ATOMS: atom_id res chain seq x y z
N GLU A 1 -16.74 -3.77 -26.81
CA GLU A 1 -15.27 -3.85 -26.66
C GLU A 1 -14.89 -5.30 -26.50
N SER A 2 -13.82 -5.74 -27.18
CA SER A 2 -13.31 -7.09 -27.01
C SER A 2 -12.63 -7.24 -25.63
N SER A 3 -12.79 -8.39 -24.99
CA SER A 3 -12.19 -8.69 -23.70
C SER A 3 -11.50 -10.05 -23.74
N VAL A 4 -10.47 -10.22 -22.91
CA VAL A 4 -9.84 -11.51 -22.63
C VAL A 4 -10.39 -11.99 -21.28
N ALA A 5 -10.99 -13.19 -21.25
CA ALA A 5 -11.64 -13.68 -20.05
C ALA A 5 -11.10 -15.05 -19.63
N PHE A 6 -10.56 -15.10 -18.42
CA PHE A 6 -10.19 -16.33 -17.70
C PHE A 6 -11.12 -16.56 -16.50
N SER A 7 -12.24 -15.85 -16.46
CA SER A 7 -13.18 -15.92 -15.34
C SER A 7 -13.68 -17.33 -15.09
N ASN A 8 -13.82 -17.69 -13.82
CA ASN A 8 -14.28 -19.03 -13.37
C ASN A 8 -13.35 -20.18 -13.81
N HIS A 9 -12.09 -19.88 -14.10
CA HIS A 9 -11.10 -20.89 -14.51
C HIS A 9 -10.25 -21.33 -13.31
N ALA A 10 -9.83 -22.60 -13.31
CA ALA A 10 -8.84 -23.10 -12.37
C ALA A 10 -7.58 -23.54 -13.14
N PHE A 11 -6.46 -22.91 -12.81
CA PHE A 11 -5.14 -23.30 -13.24
C PHE A 11 -4.55 -24.21 -12.16
N GLU A 12 -4.47 -25.50 -12.43
CA GLU A 12 -3.97 -26.49 -11.44
C GLU A 12 -2.44 -26.51 -11.40
N ASP A 13 -1.80 -26.33 -12.55
CA ASP A 13 -0.35 -26.23 -12.69
C ASP A 13 0.13 -24.78 -12.66
N ALA A 14 1.44 -24.59 -12.57
CA ALA A 14 2.04 -23.27 -12.70
C ALA A 14 1.72 -22.65 -14.08
N VAL A 15 1.35 -21.38 -14.08
CA VAL A 15 1.03 -20.67 -15.32
C VAL A 15 1.97 -19.49 -15.50
N ASP A 16 2.49 -19.37 -16.73
CA ASP A 16 3.44 -18.31 -17.09
C ASP A 16 2.85 -17.40 -18.17
N PHE A 17 2.51 -16.20 -17.76
CA PHE A 17 2.12 -15.07 -18.62
C PHE A 17 3.24 -14.03 -18.73
N SER A 18 4.46 -14.37 -18.31
CA SER A 18 5.59 -13.42 -18.36
C SER A 18 5.83 -12.91 -19.78
N ASN A 19 6.10 -11.61 -19.89
CA ASN A 19 6.30 -10.91 -21.17
C ASN A 19 5.08 -10.91 -22.10
N PHE A 20 3.90 -11.33 -21.62
CA PHE A 20 2.68 -11.36 -22.43
C PHE A 20 2.04 -9.97 -22.49
N ILE A 21 1.38 -9.66 -23.59
CA ILE A 21 0.58 -8.44 -23.75
C ILE A 21 -0.89 -8.84 -23.84
N PHE A 22 -1.67 -8.47 -22.83
CA PHE A 22 -3.12 -8.55 -22.88
C PHE A 22 -3.65 -7.30 -23.59
N PRO A 23 -4.15 -7.40 -24.84
CA PRO A 23 -4.42 -6.21 -25.68
C PRO A 23 -5.70 -5.46 -25.29
N HIS A 24 -6.54 -6.05 -24.47
CA HIS A 24 -7.88 -5.55 -24.12
C HIS A 24 -8.13 -5.63 -22.62
N VAL A 25 -9.34 -5.26 -22.20
CA VAL A 25 -9.81 -5.53 -20.84
C VAL A 25 -9.65 -7.02 -20.51
N THR A 26 -9.05 -7.31 -19.36
CA THR A 26 -8.72 -8.68 -18.97
C THR A 26 -9.40 -9.05 -17.66
N HIS A 27 -10.10 -10.19 -17.65
CA HIS A 27 -10.83 -10.66 -16.48
C HIS A 27 -10.26 -11.99 -15.98
N PHE A 28 -9.81 -11.99 -14.72
CA PHE A 28 -9.49 -13.18 -13.93
C PHE A 28 -10.49 -13.37 -12.78
N SER A 29 -11.72 -12.88 -12.93
CA SER A 29 -12.71 -12.93 -11.85
C SER A 29 -13.06 -14.35 -11.50
N ASN A 30 -13.12 -14.67 -10.19
CA ASN A 30 -13.40 -16.01 -9.67
C ASN A 30 -12.45 -17.08 -10.24
N THR A 31 -11.18 -16.70 -10.46
CA THR A 31 -10.15 -17.58 -10.98
C THR A 31 -9.30 -18.14 -9.83
N LYS A 32 -8.91 -19.40 -9.94
CA LYS A 32 -8.03 -20.05 -8.98
C LYS A 32 -6.70 -20.42 -9.63
N PHE A 33 -5.61 -19.95 -9.05
CA PHE A 33 -4.26 -20.37 -9.36
C PHE A 33 -3.79 -21.32 -8.27
N SER A 34 -3.76 -22.63 -8.54
CA SER A 34 -3.42 -23.67 -7.56
C SER A 34 -1.92 -23.79 -7.33
N SER A 35 -1.12 -23.31 -8.27
CA SER A 35 0.34 -23.30 -8.25
C SER A 35 0.87 -21.88 -8.48
N ASP A 36 2.14 -21.73 -8.83
CA ASP A 36 2.79 -20.44 -9.11
C ASP A 36 2.11 -19.72 -10.29
N ALA A 37 1.95 -18.40 -10.17
CA ALA A 37 1.38 -17.54 -11.20
C ALA A 37 2.37 -16.44 -11.59
N LEU A 38 2.89 -16.49 -12.81
CA LEU A 38 3.91 -15.55 -13.27
C LEU A 38 3.31 -14.54 -14.25
N PHE A 39 3.41 -13.28 -13.89
CA PHE A 39 3.02 -12.12 -14.72
C PHE A 39 4.19 -11.12 -14.85
N SER A 40 5.43 -11.57 -14.63
CA SER A 40 6.60 -10.69 -14.72
C SER A 40 6.75 -10.08 -16.11
N ASN A 41 6.99 -8.75 -16.19
CA ASN A 41 7.08 -8.00 -17.43
C ASN A 41 5.81 -8.07 -18.32
N THR A 42 4.66 -8.44 -17.78
CA THR A 42 3.38 -8.51 -18.49
C THR A 42 2.83 -7.09 -18.69
N THR A 43 2.14 -6.89 -19.82
CA THR A 43 1.41 -5.63 -20.06
C THR A 43 -0.09 -5.90 -20.17
N PHE A 44 -0.87 -5.27 -19.31
CA PHE A 44 -2.32 -5.17 -19.42
C PHE A 44 -2.66 -3.86 -20.10
N SER A 45 -3.07 -3.91 -21.39
CA SER A 45 -3.31 -2.69 -22.18
C SER A 45 -4.64 -2.00 -21.84
N GLY A 46 -5.61 -2.75 -21.36
CA GLY A 46 -6.88 -2.25 -20.84
C GLY A 46 -7.00 -2.47 -19.34
N ASP A 47 -8.20 -2.34 -18.83
CA ASP A 47 -8.51 -2.64 -17.43
C ASP A 47 -8.21 -4.09 -17.07
N ALA A 48 -7.77 -4.34 -15.83
CA ALA A 48 -7.48 -5.66 -15.31
C ALA A 48 -8.29 -5.96 -14.05
N SER A 49 -9.07 -7.04 -14.06
CA SER A 49 -9.92 -7.43 -12.94
C SER A 49 -9.53 -8.79 -12.38
N PHE A 50 -9.18 -8.80 -11.08
CA PHE A 50 -8.88 -9.99 -10.28
C PHE A 50 -9.93 -10.18 -9.17
N TYR A 51 -11.21 -10.03 -9.50
CA TYR A 51 -12.31 -10.13 -8.55
C TYR A 51 -12.46 -11.57 -8.05
N ASP A 52 -12.54 -11.78 -6.72
CA ASP A 52 -12.70 -13.13 -6.11
C ASP A 52 -11.61 -14.13 -6.56
N THR A 53 -10.43 -13.65 -6.90
CA THR A 53 -9.33 -14.48 -7.39
C THR A 53 -8.52 -15.04 -6.21
N THR A 54 -8.08 -16.29 -6.33
CA THR A 54 -7.21 -16.92 -5.33
C THR A 54 -5.89 -17.36 -5.95
N PHE A 55 -4.79 -16.93 -5.34
CA PHE A 55 -3.43 -17.33 -5.65
C PHE A 55 -2.91 -18.17 -4.49
N ASN A 56 -2.73 -19.48 -4.67
CA ASN A 56 -2.38 -20.39 -3.58
C ASN A 56 -0.88 -20.41 -3.25
N ILE A 57 -0.04 -20.15 -4.22
CA ILE A 57 1.42 -20.20 -4.07
C ILE A 57 1.98 -18.80 -4.40
N ARG A 58 3.18 -18.69 -4.90
CA ARG A 58 3.80 -17.41 -5.21
C ARG A 58 3.17 -16.75 -6.43
N THR A 59 3.13 -15.43 -6.41
CA THR A 59 2.62 -14.64 -7.52
C THR A 59 3.59 -13.51 -7.86
N TRP A 60 4.00 -13.41 -9.11
CA TRP A 60 4.93 -12.40 -9.58
C TRP A 60 4.27 -11.43 -10.55
N PHE A 61 4.17 -10.16 -10.14
CA PHE A 61 3.77 -9.01 -10.97
C PHE A 61 4.94 -8.01 -11.11
N ASP A 62 6.18 -8.45 -10.90
CA ASP A 62 7.34 -7.55 -11.00
C ASP A 62 7.50 -7.02 -12.44
N ASN A 63 7.81 -5.72 -12.55
CA ASN A 63 7.88 -4.98 -13.81
C ASN A 63 6.58 -5.06 -14.66
N THR A 64 5.45 -5.47 -14.10
CA THR A 64 4.16 -5.54 -14.82
C THR A 64 3.61 -4.12 -15.04
N ILE A 65 3.04 -3.88 -16.22
CA ILE A 65 2.42 -2.61 -16.57
C ILE A 65 0.91 -2.79 -16.67
N PHE A 66 0.18 -2.06 -15.84
CA PHE A 66 -1.27 -1.96 -15.87
C PHE A 66 -1.65 -0.60 -16.45
N ASN A 67 -2.08 -0.53 -17.72
CA ASN A 67 -2.41 0.72 -18.38
C ASN A 67 -3.80 1.25 -18.02
N GLY A 68 -4.76 0.36 -17.80
CA GLY A 68 -6.10 0.71 -17.33
C GLY A 68 -6.23 0.64 -15.81
N ASN A 69 -7.45 0.76 -15.32
CA ASN A 69 -7.77 0.56 -13.91
C ASN A 69 -7.58 -0.91 -13.51
N THR A 70 -7.12 -1.13 -12.29
CA THR A 70 -6.84 -2.48 -11.80
C THR A 70 -7.56 -2.75 -10.49
N TRP A 71 -8.30 -3.86 -10.43
CA TRP A 71 -9.07 -4.26 -9.27
C TRP A 71 -8.58 -5.58 -8.70
N PHE A 72 -8.07 -5.53 -7.47
CA PHE A 72 -7.83 -6.67 -6.59
C PHE A 72 -8.91 -6.63 -5.50
N SER A 73 -10.09 -7.16 -5.80
CA SER A 73 -11.25 -7.09 -4.91
C SER A 73 -11.59 -8.48 -4.39
N ASN A 74 -11.53 -8.67 -3.07
CA ASN A 74 -11.71 -9.97 -2.41
C ASN A 74 -10.71 -11.03 -2.92
N VAL A 75 -9.45 -10.61 -3.12
CA VAL A 75 -8.38 -11.50 -3.60
C VAL A 75 -7.66 -12.11 -2.42
N THR A 76 -7.31 -13.38 -2.55
CA THR A 76 -6.44 -14.07 -1.57
C THR A 76 -5.11 -14.41 -2.22
N PHE A 77 -4.04 -13.82 -1.68
CA PHE A 77 -2.66 -14.22 -1.95
C PHE A 77 -2.17 -15.07 -0.78
N SER A 78 -2.11 -16.40 -0.96
CA SER A 78 -1.69 -17.32 0.11
C SER A 78 -0.18 -17.44 0.21
N GLY A 79 0.55 -17.26 -0.89
CA GLY A 79 2.02 -17.22 -0.94
C GLY A 79 2.57 -15.80 -0.95
N GLU A 80 3.88 -15.68 -1.13
CA GLU A 80 4.55 -14.40 -1.36
C GLU A 80 4.06 -13.76 -2.66
N VAL A 81 3.94 -12.43 -2.67
CA VAL A 81 3.59 -11.68 -3.88
C VAL A 81 4.55 -10.53 -4.15
N GLU A 82 4.99 -10.46 -5.39
CA GLU A 82 5.95 -9.45 -5.86
C GLU A 82 5.31 -8.50 -6.87
N PHE A 83 5.18 -7.22 -6.50
CA PHE A 83 4.82 -6.11 -7.38
C PHE A 83 6.01 -5.17 -7.62
N GLY A 84 7.22 -5.63 -7.32
CA GLY A 84 8.41 -4.79 -7.43
C GLY A 84 8.56 -4.15 -8.81
N LYS A 85 8.70 -2.82 -8.87
CA LYS A 85 8.79 -2.04 -10.12
C LYS A 85 7.55 -2.15 -11.03
N ALA A 86 6.43 -2.66 -10.57
CA ALA A 86 5.19 -2.61 -11.34
C ALA A 86 4.74 -1.17 -11.54
N ILE A 87 4.01 -0.91 -12.61
CA ILE A 87 3.47 0.41 -12.95
C ILE A 87 1.96 0.31 -13.10
N PHE A 88 1.23 1.04 -12.28
CA PHE A 88 -0.21 1.21 -12.38
C PHE A 88 -0.50 2.61 -12.96
N ASN A 89 -0.89 2.67 -14.23
CA ASN A 89 -1.19 3.94 -14.90
C ASN A 89 -2.59 4.46 -14.58
N GLY A 90 -3.55 3.57 -14.42
CA GLY A 90 -4.89 3.88 -13.93
C GLY A 90 -5.01 3.78 -12.41
N GLU A 91 -6.24 3.78 -11.91
CA GLU A 91 -6.53 3.56 -10.49
C GLU A 91 -6.18 2.13 -10.07
N ALA A 92 -5.64 1.96 -8.87
CA ALA A 92 -5.28 0.66 -8.31
C ALA A 92 -6.06 0.41 -7.00
N TRP A 93 -6.96 -0.57 -7.01
CA TRP A 93 -7.86 -0.84 -5.90
C TRP A 93 -7.64 -2.24 -5.32
N PHE A 94 -7.16 -2.27 -4.08
CA PHE A 94 -7.06 -3.46 -3.24
C PHE A 94 -8.15 -3.36 -2.18
N ILE A 95 -9.27 -4.06 -2.36
CA ILE A 95 -10.49 -3.80 -1.57
C ILE A 95 -11.21 -5.09 -1.16
N LYS A 96 -12.25 -4.96 -0.32
CA LYS A 96 -13.22 -6.01 0.01
C LYS A 96 -12.59 -7.29 0.59
N LYS A 97 -11.78 -7.17 1.64
CA LYS A 97 -11.10 -8.29 2.31
C LYS A 97 -9.98 -8.93 1.48
N THR A 98 -9.35 -8.17 0.58
CA THR A 98 -8.12 -8.66 -0.06
C THR A 98 -7.08 -8.97 1.00
N THR A 99 -6.47 -10.16 0.91
CA THR A 99 -5.57 -10.70 1.94
C THR A 99 -4.24 -11.09 1.32
N PHE A 100 -3.17 -10.61 1.92
CA PHE A 100 -1.80 -11.04 1.70
C PHE A 100 -1.38 -11.89 2.90
N SER A 101 -1.39 -13.23 2.75
CA SER A 101 -1.14 -14.15 3.87
C SER A 101 0.34 -14.30 4.21
N ASN A 102 1.22 -13.98 3.26
CA ASN A 102 2.67 -13.93 3.40
C ASN A 102 3.20 -12.55 3.01
N ASP A 103 4.50 -12.45 2.75
CA ASP A 103 5.14 -11.19 2.40
C ASP A 103 4.60 -10.61 1.10
N ALA A 104 4.43 -9.28 1.10
CA ALA A 104 3.98 -8.52 -0.06
C ALA A 104 4.98 -7.40 -0.38
N CYS A 105 5.56 -7.45 -1.57
CA CYS A 105 6.56 -6.48 -2.01
C CYS A 105 6.02 -5.53 -3.06
N PHE A 106 6.01 -4.25 -2.74
CA PHE A 106 5.69 -3.14 -3.64
C PHE A 106 6.89 -2.18 -3.78
N ASP A 107 8.13 -2.70 -3.63
CA ASP A 107 9.33 -1.87 -3.70
C ASP A 107 9.51 -1.28 -5.11
N ASN A 108 9.76 0.03 -5.17
CA ASN A 108 9.89 0.80 -6.42
C ASN A 108 8.65 0.75 -7.34
N THR A 109 7.49 0.33 -6.84
CA THR A 109 6.23 0.35 -7.59
C THR A 109 5.79 1.79 -7.83
N VAL A 110 5.23 2.05 -9.01
CA VAL A 110 4.70 3.35 -9.40
C VAL A 110 3.19 3.28 -9.54
N PHE A 111 2.48 4.10 -8.77
CA PHE A 111 1.05 4.29 -8.85
C PHE A 111 0.78 5.71 -9.38
N ASN A 112 0.39 5.82 -10.66
CA ASN A 112 0.12 7.10 -11.30
C ASN A 112 -1.30 7.61 -11.02
N GLY A 113 -2.28 6.71 -10.92
CA GLY A 113 -3.65 7.02 -10.51
C GLY A 113 -3.86 6.93 -9.00
N ASP A 114 -5.11 7.13 -8.58
CA ASP A 114 -5.49 6.97 -7.18
C ASP A 114 -5.33 5.53 -6.72
N THR A 115 -4.88 5.35 -5.48
CA THR A 115 -4.61 4.04 -4.91
C THR A 115 -5.41 3.83 -3.64
N LEU A 116 -6.17 2.74 -3.59
CA LEU A 116 -7.03 2.42 -2.45
C LEU A 116 -6.71 1.04 -1.88
N PHE A 117 -6.34 1.00 -0.61
CA PHE A 117 -6.28 -0.20 0.22
C PHE A 117 -7.40 -0.13 1.27
N SER A 118 -8.55 -0.75 1.01
CA SER A 118 -9.70 -0.69 1.90
C SER A 118 -10.10 -2.07 2.38
N ASN A 119 -10.08 -2.27 3.70
CA ASN A 119 -10.34 -3.57 4.32
C ASN A 119 -9.38 -4.65 3.80
N VAL A 120 -8.08 -4.34 3.81
CA VAL A 120 -6.99 -5.22 3.37
C VAL A 120 -6.22 -5.74 4.58
N THR A 121 -5.82 -7.00 4.53
CA THR A 121 -4.97 -7.60 5.56
C THR A 121 -3.61 -7.99 4.96
N PHE A 122 -2.55 -7.45 5.54
CA PHE A 122 -1.17 -7.87 5.31
C PHE A 122 -0.73 -8.69 6.53
N SER A 123 -0.62 -10.01 6.38
CA SER A 123 -0.25 -10.90 7.50
C SER A 123 1.27 -11.05 7.66
N GLY A 124 2.00 -11.08 6.54
CA GLY A 124 3.46 -11.04 6.50
C GLY A 124 4.03 -9.62 6.47
N ASP A 125 5.30 -9.49 6.18
CA ASP A 125 5.95 -8.19 5.98
C ASP A 125 5.46 -7.54 4.68
N SER A 126 5.24 -6.24 4.72
CA SER A 126 4.82 -5.46 3.55
C SER A 126 5.82 -4.35 3.26
N ARG A 127 6.36 -4.35 2.05
CA ARG A 127 7.39 -3.40 1.63
C ARG A 127 6.89 -2.49 0.53
N PHE A 128 6.95 -1.19 0.77
CA PHE A 128 6.65 -0.10 -0.17
C PHE A 128 7.86 0.83 -0.33
N GLY A 129 9.07 0.28 -0.16
CA GLY A 129 10.30 1.08 -0.21
C GLY A 129 10.49 1.74 -1.57
N LYS A 130 10.73 3.07 -1.58
CA LYS A 130 10.86 3.87 -2.81
C LYS A 130 9.66 3.83 -3.75
N ALA A 131 8.49 3.38 -3.29
CA ALA A 131 7.27 3.45 -4.07
C ALA A 131 6.88 4.91 -4.33
N ILE A 132 6.26 5.15 -5.48
CA ILE A 132 5.80 6.48 -5.89
C ILE A 132 4.28 6.43 -6.05
N PHE A 133 3.59 7.27 -5.29
CA PHE A 133 2.15 7.46 -5.36
C PHE A 133 1.88 8.87 -5.88
N SER A 134 1.41 8.98 -7.12
CA SER A 134 1.17 10.28 -7.77
C SER A 134 -0.23 10.82 -7.49
N GLY A 135 -1.23 9.95 -7.43
CA GLY A 135 -2.61 10.26 -7.05
C GLY A 135 -2.84 10.22 -5.54
N ASP A 136 -4.10 10.31 -5.14
CA ASP A 136 -4.49 10.13 -3.74
C ASP A 136 -4.28 8.68 -3.29
N THR A 137 -3.77 8.49 -2.07
CA THR A 137 -3.46 7.17 -1.55
C THR A 137 -4.15 6.95 -0.20
N LEU A 138 -5.05 5.99 -0.15
CA LEU A 138 -5.87 5.76 1.04
C LEU A 138 -5.74 4.32 1.54
N PHE A 139 -5.43 4.19 2.84
CA PHE A 139 -5.54 2.96 3.61
C PHE A 139 -6.70 3.13 4.58
N THR A 140 -7.78 2.37 4.39
CA THR A 140 -9.04 2.63 5.09
C THR A 140 -9.74 1.35 5.57
N GLU A 141 -10.87 1.52 6.25
CA GLU A 141 -11.80 0.44 6.60
C GLU A 141 -11.17 -0.77 7.31
N LYS A 142 -10.34 -0.50 8.33
CA LYS A 142 -9.65 -1.53 9.12
C LYS A 142 -8.54 -2.26 8.34
N THR A 143 -7.91 -1.59 7.38
CA THR A 143 -6.68 -2.13 6.78
C THR A 143 -5.67 -2.41 7.89
N THR A 144 -5.09 -3.62 7.87
CA THR A 144 -4.24 -4.12 8.96
C THR A 144 -2.91 -4.62 8.42
N PHE A 145 -1.83 -4.19 9.06
CA PHE A 145 -0.46 -4.66 8.84
C PHE A 145 -0.02 -5.47 10.06
N SER A 146 0.03 -6.80 9.94
CA SER A 146 0.39 -7.67 11.08
C SER A 146 1.90 -7.87 11.20
N GLY A 147 2.60 -7.99 10.07
CA GLY A 147 4.06 -7.97 10.00
C GLY A 147 4.61 -6.54 9.97
N LYS A 148 5.89 -6.42 9.65
CA LYS A 148 6.53 -5.11 9.47
C LYS A 148 5.97 -4.41 8.23
N ALA A 149 5.64 -3.12 8.36
CA ALA A 149 5.23 -2.27 7.26
C ALA A 149 6.31 -1.23 6.96
N GLY A 150 6.97 -1.36 5.81
CA GLY A 150 8.08 -0.48 5.39
C GLY A 150 7.71 0.42 4.24
N PHE A 151 7.73 1.75 4.46
CA PHE A 151 7.50 2.77 3.44
C PHE A 151 8.75 3.63 3.18
N ASP A 152 9.92 3.15 3.55
CA ASP A 152 11.15 3.94 3.53
C ASP A 152 11.45 4.52 2.14
N ASN A 153 11.72 5.84 2.10
CA ASN A 153 12.00 6.59 0.88
C ASN A 153 10.82 6.64 -0.13
N ALA A 154 9.62 6.28 0.26
CA ALA A 154 8.43 6.43 -0.59
C ALA A 154 8.08 7.91 -0.80
N LYS A 155 7.36 8.20 -1.89
CA LYS A 155 6.88 9.55 -2.23
C LYS A 155 5.38 9.52 -2.43
N PHE A 156 4.68 10.42 -1.75
CA PHE A 156 3.24 10.60 -1.87
C PHE A 156 2.96 12.02 -2.34
N SER A 157 2.40 12.16 -3.54
CA SER A 157 2.15 13.48 -4.14
C SER A 157 0.74 14.00 -3.85
N GLY A 158 -0.26 13.14 -3.84
CA GLY A 158 -1.64 13.46 -3.50
C GLY A 158 -1.93 13.40 -2.00
N ILE A 159 -3.20 13.43 -1.65
CA ILE A 159 -3.65 13.22 -0.26
C ILE A 159 -3.31 11.79 0.16
N THR A 160 -2.67 11.66 1.31
CA THR A 160 -2.38 10.34 1.89
C THR A 160 -3.15 10.16 3.19
N GLY A 161 -3.95 9.11 3.25
CA GLY A 161 -4.77 8.82 4.42
C GLY A 161 -4.58 7.40 4.94
N PHE A 162 -4.32 7.31 6.26
CA PHE A 162 -4.37 6.07 7.03
C PHE A 162 -5.54 6.17 8.00
N TYR A 163 -6.75 5.86 7.52
CA TYR A 163 -7.98 6.04 8.31
C TYR A 163 -8.41 4.71 8.93
N ASN A 164 -8.52 4.65 10.27
CA ASN A 164 -8.83 3.41 11.01
C ASN A 164 -7.91 2.25 10.62
N THR A 165 -6.66 2.55 10.33
CA THR A 165 -5.62 1.58 9.94
C THR A 165 -4.89 1.10 11.20
N THR A 166 -4.54 -0.19 11.24
CA THR A 166 -3.79 -0.76 12.36
C THR A 166 -2.46 -1.33 11.89
N PHE A 167 -1.38 -0.87 12.51
CA PHE A 167 -0.05 -1.44 12.38
C PHE A 167 0.24 -2.25 13.65
N ILE A 168 0.18 -3.58 13.55
CA ILE A 168 0.47 -4.50 14.66
C ILE A 168 1.98 -4.67 14.80
N GLY A 169 2.68 -4.86 13.68
CA GLY A 169 4.14 -4.90 13.63
C GLY A 169 4.78 -3.50 13.51
N GLU A 170 6.11 -3.46 13.42
CA GLU A 170 6.84 -2.20 13.24
C GLU A 170 6.40 -1.44 12.00
N ALA A 171 6.25 -0.12 12.13
CA ALA A 171 5.90 0.79 11.03
C ALA A 171 7.05 1.76 10.73
N GLU A 172 7.62 1.64 9.54
CA GLU A 172 8.77 2.43 9.09
C GLU A 172 8.36 3.45 8.03
N PHE A 173 8.41 4.72 8.39
CA PHE A 173 8.10 5.87 7.53
C PHE A 173 9.31 6.81 7.40
N LYS A 174 10.51 6.24 7.18
CA LYS A 174 11.75 7.03 7.16
C LYS A 174 12.02 7.64 5.78
N ASN A 175 12.53 8.87 5.78
CA ASN A 175 12.91 9.61 4.58
C ASN A 175 11.77 9.72 3.55
N ILE A 176 10.53 9.77 3.98
CA ILE A 176 9.35 9.91 3.12
C ILE A 176 9.15 11.41 2.78
N THR A 177 8.56 11.66 1.63
CA THR A 177 7.99 12.96 1.29
C THR A 177 6.49 12.80 1.11
N PHE A 178 5.70 13.51 1.92
CA PHE A 178 4.28 13.75 1.72
C PHE A 178 4.11 15.15 1.17
N SER A 179 3.85 15.27 -0.15
CA SER A 179 3.66 16.59 -0.77
C SER A 179 2.24 17.10 -0.62
N GLY A 180 1.25 16.21 -0.61
CA GLY A 180 -0.12 16.52 -0.24
C GLY A 180 -0.37 16.39 1.28
N ASP A 181 -1.63 16.48 1.66
CA ASP A 181 -2.03 16.26 3.06
C ASP A 181 -1.73 14.84 3.53
N ALA A 182 -1.23 14.70 4.78
CA ALA A 182 -0.96 13.42 5.42
C ALA A 182 -1.85 13.22 6.66
N LYS A 183 -2.75 12.24 6.61
CA LYS A 183 -3.78 12.04 7.65
C LYS A 183 -3.71 10.63 8.24
N PHE A 184 -3.42 10.54 9.53
CA PHE A 184 -3.34 9.30 10.31
C PHE A 184 -4.51 9.21 11.32
N TYR A 185 -5.72 9.52 10.85
CA TYR A 185 -6.89 9.61 11.71
C TYR A 185 -7.34 8.24 12.23
N LYS A 186 -7.42 8.11 13.57
CA LYS A 186 -7.74 6.86 14.26
C LYS A 186 -6.82 5.68 13.88
N THR A 187 -5.60 5.99 13.52
CA THR A 187 -4.58 4.98 13.24
C THR A 187 -4.03 4.44 14.56
N THR A 188 -3.80 3.13 14.63
CA THR A 188 -3.16 2.50 15.78
C THR A 188 -1.80 1.95 15.37
N PHE A 189 -0.75 2.33 16.10
CA PHE A 189 0.58 1.75 16.01
C PHE A 189 0.82 0.92 17.26
N SER A 190 0.67 -0.40 17.16
CA SER A 190 0.81 -1.31 18.31
C SER A 190 2.26 -1.68 18.63
N ASP A 191 3.16 -1.47 17.68
CA ASP A 191 4.61 -1.60 17.87
C ASP A 191 5.31 -0.27 17.50
N VAL A 192 6.62 -0.30 17.35
CA VAL A 192 7.46 0.86 17.10
C VAL A 192 7.07 1.56 15.80
N ALA A 193 6.86 2.88 15.86
CA ALA A 193 6.56 3.72 14.70
C ALA A 193 7.67 4.75 14.48
N ARG A 194 8.28 4.76 13.29
CA ARG A 194 9.41 5.64 12.96
C ARG A 194 9.11 6.52 11.77
N PHE A 195 9.06 7.84 11.98
CA PHE A 195 8.86 8.87 10.96
C PHE A 195 10.14 9.70 10.69
N ASN A 196 11.29 9.14 10.99
CA ASN A 196 12.55 9.89 11.00
C ASN A 196 12.89 10.48 9.62
N ARG A 197 13.30 11.76 9.58
CA ARG A 197 13.67 12.50 8.37
C ARG A 197 12.56 12.59 7.33
N THR A 198 11.31 12.47 7.74
CA THR A 198 10.15 12.61 6.85
C THR A 198 9.83 14.09 6.65
N LEU A 199 9.56 14.45 5.41
CA LEU A 199 9.10 15.76 5.00
C LEU A 199 7.58 15.73 4.82
N PHE A 200 6.89 16.61 5.52
CA PHE A 200 5.45 16.86 5.40
C PHE A 200 5.27 18.27 4.82
N GLU A 201 4.89 18.39 3.55
CA GLU A 201 4.69 19.67 2.87
C GLU A 201 3.25 20.18 3.08
N GLY A 202 2.26 19.28 3.05
CA GLY A 202 0.85 19.58 3.27
C GLY A 202 0.43 19.54 4.73
N PHE A 203 -0.87 19.77 4.97
CA PHE A 203 -1.50 19.62 6.28
C PHE A 203 -1.28 18.20 6.81
N THR A 204 -0.81 18.10 8.05
CA THR A 204 -0.51 16.80 8.68
C THR A 204 -1.33 16.62 9.95
N SER A 205 -1.98 15.47 10.09
CA SER A 205 -2.82 15.17 11.24
C SER A 205 -2.63 13.74 11.74
N PHE A 206 -2.27 13.63 13.00
CA PHE A 206 -2.28 12.41 13.81
C PHE A 206 -3.47 12.41 14.80
N ARG A 207 -4.57 13.03 14.42
CA ARG A 207 -5.75 13.14 15.29
C ARG A 207 -6.29 11.77 15.67
N GLU A 208 -6.54 11.58 16.97
CA GLU A 208 -7.03 10.31 17.55
C GLU A 208 -6.14 9.09 17.24
N THR A 209 -4.87 9.31 16.89
CA THR A 209 -3.89 8.25 16.66
C THR A 209 -3.40 7.69 17.99
N SER A 210 -3.22 6.36 18.08
CA SER A 210 -2.62 5.71 19.24
C SER A 210 -1.22 5.18 18.91
N PHE A 211 -0.23 5.53 19.75
CA PHE A 211 1.13 4.98 19.70
C PHE A 211 1.34 4.15 20.97
N GLU A 212 1.26 2.83 20.87
CA GLU A 212 1.30 1.91 22.03
C GLU A 212 2.73 1.57 22.49
N LYS A 213 3.71 1.73 21.60
CA LYS A 213 5.14 1.60 21.87
C LYS A 213 5.88 2.88 21.54
N SER A 214 7.19 2.82 21.40
CA SER A 214 8.00 3.99 21.09
C SER A 214 7.66 4.57 19.72
N SER A 215 7.59 5.89 19.65
CA SER A 215 7.39 6.63 18.40
C SER A 215 8.51 7.64 18.21
N SER A 216 9.04 7.70 16.99
CA SER A 216 10.18 8.54 16.68
C SER A 216 9.88 9.45 15.49
N PHE A 217 10.03 10.75 15.71
CA PHE A 217 9.83 11.84 14.76
C PHE A 217 11.13 12.63 14.57
N ILE A 218 12.29 11.96 14.68
CA ILE A 218 13.61 12.60 14.63
C ILE A 218 13.82 13.27 13.28
N ALA A 219 14.22 14.54 13.32
CA ALA A 219 14.56 15.35 12.15
C ALA A 219 13.41 15.43 11.10
N ILE A 220 12.15 15.29 11.51
CA ILE A 220 11.02 15.58 10.63
C ILE A 220 10.96 17.06 10.27
N LYS A 221 10.36 17.38 9.14
CA LYS A 221 10.08 18.75 8.73
C LYS A 221 8.59 18.88 8.41
N GLY A 222 7.86 19.71 9.18
CA GLY A 222 6.49 20.09 8.91
C GLY A 222 6.44 21.49 8.30
N GLN A 223 6.01 21.58 7.04
CA GLN A 223 5.97 22.85 6.28
C GLN A 223 4.57 23.46 6.23
N SER A 224 3.61 22.88 6.95
CA SER A 224 2.25 23.38 7.07
C SER A 224 1.72 23.07 8.47
N PHE A 225 0.44 23.32 8.72
CA PHE A 225 -0.20 23.03 10.00
C PHE A 225 -0.07 21.55 10.38
N PHE A 226 0.37 21.30 11.61
CA PHE A 226 0.64 19.97 12.12
C PHE A 226 -0.16 19.71 13.41
N SER A 227 -0.90 18.62 13.50
CA SER A 227 -1.75 18.34 14.64
C SER A 227 -1.59 16.92 15.19
N PHE A 228 -1.42 16.84 16.50
CA PHE A 228 -1.53 15.63 17.31
C PHE A 228 -2.78 15.65 18.20
N LYS A 229 -3.78 16.45 17.85
CA LYS A 229 -5.00 16.60 18.67
C LYS A 229 -5.60 15.24 19.00
N ASP A 230 -5.86 15.01 20.30
CA ASP A 230 -6.41 13.76 20.84
C ASP A 230 -5.54 12.52 20.55
N ALA A 231 -4.27 12.67 20.11
CA ALA A 231 -3.34 11.56 19.95
C ALA A 231 -2.90 11.03 21.32
N LYS A 232 -2.70 9.72 21.39
CA LYS A 232 -2.27 9.02 22.61
C LYS A 232 -0.87 8.48 22.43
N PHE A 233 0.05 8.92 23.27
CA PHE A 233 1.41 8.38 23.33
C PHE A 233 1.57 7.63 24.66
N HIS A 234 1.75 6.30 24.60
CA HIS A 234 1.98 5.49 25.81
C HIS A 234 3.41 5.61 26.34
N LEU A 235 4.36 5.97 25.45
CA LEU A 235 5.73 6.32 25.79
C LEU A 235 6.04 7.71 25.24
N VAL A 236 7.02 8.39 25.84
CA VAL A 236 7.43 9.73 25.39
C VAL A 236 7.93 9.67 23.94
N PRO A 237 7.32 10.43 23.01
CA PRO A 237 7.77 10.48 21.63
C PRO A 237 9.09 11.23 21.48
N ASP A 238 9.93 10.79 20.55
CA ASP A 238 11.21 11.45 20.26
C ASP A 238 11.06 12.42 19.08
N PHE A 239 11.12 13.74 19.38
CA PHE A 239 11.11 14.83 18.41
C PHE A 239 12.48 15.49 18.22
N ASN A 240 13.59 14.78 18.49
CA ASN A 240 14.92 15.36 18.38
C ASN A 240 15.13 15.92 16.95
N GLN A 241 15.61 17.18 16.87
CA GLN A 241 15.83 17.88 15.61
C GLN A 241 14.55 18.03 14.72
N ALA A 242 13.37 17.80 15.24
CA ALA A 242 12.13 18.08 14.51
C ALA A 242 11.96 19.59 14.29
N HIS A 243 11.52 19.96 13.10
CA HIS A 243 11.29 21.35 12.72
C HIS A 243 9.86 21.53 12.20
N PHE A 244 9.12 22.46 12.80
CA PHE A 244 7.79 22.84 12.38
C PHE A 244 7.78 24.34 12.06
N ILE A 245 7.13 24.74 10.95
CA ILE A 245 6.97 26.17 10.62
C ILE A 245 6.07 26.85 11.65
N GLU A 246 5.05 26.16 12.12
CA GLU A 246 4.13 26.62 13.17
C GLU A 246 4.15 25.62 14.33
N ALA A 247 3.88 26.08 15.56
CA ALA A 247 3.81 25.19 16.72
C ALA A 247 2.74 24.09 16.48
N PRO A 248 3.08 22.81 16.64
CA PRO A 248 2.12 21.75 16.46
C PRO A 248 1.03 21.79 17.52
N GLN A 249 -0.18 21.43 17.14
CA GLN A 249 -1.31 21.30 18.08
C GLN A 249 -1.25 19.90 18.73
N PHE A 250 -1.33 19.85 20.06
CA PHE A 250 -1.47 18.63 20.87
C PHE A 250 -2.85 18.52 21.47
#